data_94b65f5cac69ab3908fd21618ad4308e
#
_entry.id   94b65f5cac69ab3908fd21618ad4308e
#
_cell.length_a   1.000
_cell.length_b   1.000
_cell.length_c   1.000
_cell.angle_alpha   90.00
_cell.angle_beta   90.00
_cell.angle_gamma   90.00
#
_symmetry.space_group_name_H-M   'P 1'
#
loop_
_entity.id
_entity.type
_entity.pdbx_description
1 polymer ?
#
loop_
_entity_poly.entity_id
_entity_poly.type
_entity_poly.pdbx_seq_one_letter_code
_entity_poly.pdbx_strand_id
1 'polypeptide(L)'
;RFSNPLLGVLVGAVVTGIIQSSSASVGILQALSATGVITYGSAIPIIMGQNIGTCVTALISSVGANKNARRAAMVHLYFNIIGVTLFLAIFYGANLLLDFAFVNETVTAWGIAVVHSIFNLTATAVLLPFANGLEKLAILTIPDDAKKESFALLDERLLNTPAVAVERARAATADMAELARVGVVQAMSLTHKWDDSLAQKVREEEKKVDKYEDALGTYLVKLSSREMSHADSQSVNTLLHTISDFERISDHSVNVLSSAEEIHAKSIEFSKDAQEELQVLEDAVQDTLSRTTDAFRKGDLHLASKVEPLEAVVNELVRAIKARHVARLQAGSCSIEYGFVLEDLLTNYERI
;
A
#
# COMPACT_ATOMS: atom_id res chain seq x y z
N ARG A 1 -37.88 17.82 -2.91
CA ARG A 1 -37.45 18.43 -4.18
C ARG A 1 -35.96 18.71 -4.11
N PHE A 2 -35.15 17.88 -4.80
CA PHE A 2 -33.70 18.14 -4.95
C PHE A 2 -33.50 19.21 -6.06
N SER A 3 -33.97 20.41 -5.83
CA SER A 3 -33.83 21.53 -6.76
C SER A 3 -32.47 22.25 -6.65
N ASN A 4 -31.67 21.91 -5.64
CA ASN A 4 -30.36 22.48 -5.45
C ASN A 4 -29.27 21.49 -5.93
N PRO A 5 -28.51 21.82 -6.98
CA PRO A 5 -27.47 20.93 -7.52
C PRO A 5 -26.39 20.57 -6.49
N LEU A 6 -26.00 21.49 -5.63
CA LEU A 6 -25.01 21.24 -4.59
C LEU A 6 -25.47 20.20 -3.58
N LEU A 7 -26.77 20.21 -3.24
CA LEU A 7 -27.36 19.19 -2.36
C LEU A 7 -27.36 17.81 -3.05
N GLY A 8 -27.65 17.75 -4.35
CA GLY A 8 -27.56 16.53 -5.14
C GLY A 8 -26.17 15.93 -5.13
N VAL A 9 -25.14 16.76 -5.38
CA VAL A 9 -23.72 16.34 -5.31
C VAL A 9 -23.37 15.82 -3.91
N LEU A 10 -23.77 16.55 -2.87
CA LEU A 10 -23.49 16.15 -1.50
C LEU A 10 -24.13 14.81 -1.15
N VAL A 11 -25.40 14.59 -1.51
CA VAL A 11 -26.11 13.35 -1.25
C VAL A 11 -25.44 12.19 -2.02
N GLY A 12 -25.12 12.37 -3.30
CA GLY A 12 -24.41 11.36 -4.09
C GLY A 12 -23.05 11.00 -3.48
N ALA A 13 -22.28 12.00 -3.07
CA ALA A 13 -20.96 11.81 -2.46
C ALA A 13 -21.04 11.08 -1.11
N VAL A 14 -21.95 11.49 -0.23
CA VAL A 14 -22.11 10.88 1.10
C VAL A 14 -22.61 9.45 0.99
N VAL A 15 -23.65 9.20 0.18
CA VAL A 15 -24.20 7.85 -0.01
C VAL A 15 -23.14 6.89 -0.56
N THR A 16 -22.40 7.30 -1.61
CA THR A 16 -21.36 6.46 -2.20
C THR A 16 -20.17 6.27 -1.25
N GLY A 17 -19.78 7.32 -0.53
CA GLY A 17 -18.70 7.24 0.47
C GLY A 17 -19.02 6.28 1.63
N ILE A 18 -20.28 6.23 2.07
CA ILE A 18 -20.73 5.28 3.11
C ILE A 18 -20.78 3.85 2.55
N ILE A 19 -21.37 3.66 1.36
CA ILE A 19 -21.52 2.34 0.73
C ILE A 19 -20.18 1.80 0.25
N GLN A 20 -19.21 2.68 -0.08
CA GLN A 20 -17.89 2.36 -0.65
C GLN A 20 -17.97 1.52 -1.94
N SER A 21 -19.07 1.61 -2.67
CA SER A 21 -19.31 0.95 -3.94
C SER A 21 -20.08 1.86 -4.87
N SER A 22 -19.41 2.35 -5.90
CA SER A 22 -20.05 3.19 -6.94
C SER A 22 -21.12 2.42 -7.71
N SER A 23 -20.87 1.16 -8.04
CA SER A 23 -21.83 0.32 -8.75
C SER A 23 -23.12 0.12 -7.95
N ALA A 24 -23.01 -0.15 -6.64
CA ALA A 24 -24.16 -0.28 -5.77
C ALA A 24 -24.92 1.05 -5.64
N SER A 25 -24.21 2.16 -5.50
CA SER A 25 -24.81 3.51 -5.42
C SER A 25 -25.56 3.89 -6.71
N VAL A 26 -24.95 3.62 -7.86
CA VAL A 26 -25.60 3.82 -9.17
C VAL A 26 -26.83 2.89 -9.31
N GLY A 27 -26.74 1.63 -8.90
CA GLY A 27 -27.86 0.69 -8.89
C GLY A 27 -29.03 1.15 -8.03
N ILE A 28 -28.77 1.74 -6.86
CA ILE A 28 -29.82 2.35 -6.01
C ILE A 28 -30.49 3.51 -6.74
N LEU A 29 -29.73 4.39 -7.39
CA LEU A 29 -30.31 5.51 -8.14
C LEU A 29 -31.13 5.01 -9.34
N GLN A 30 -30.67 3.95 -10.03
CA GLN A 30 -31.43 3.30 -11.11
C GLN A 30 -32.74 2.68 -10.59
N ALA A 31 -32.71 2.00 -9.45
CA ALA A 31 -33.91 1.45 -8.84
C ALA A 31 -34.90 2.56 -8.44
N LEU A 32 -34.41 3.66 -7.89
CA LEU A 32 -35.25 4.82 -7.56
C LEU A 32 -35.79 5.51 -8.81
N SER A 33 -35.09 5.51 -9.94
CA SER A 33 -35.58 6.09 -11.19
C SER A 33 -36.83 5.36 -11.72
N ALA A 34 -36.97 4.08 -11.43
CA ALA A 34 -38.14 3.29 -11.82
C ALA A 34 -39.45 3.78 -11.17
N THR A 35 -39.39 4.57 -10.09
CA THR A 35 -40.58 5.20 -9.45
C THR A 35 -41.12 6.37 -10.26
N GLY A 36 -40.42 6.86 -11.29
CA GLY A 36 -40.84 7.99 -12.11
C GLY A 36 -40.75 9.36 -11.41
N VAL A 37 -40.20 9.43 -10.19
CA VAL A 37 -40.11 10.68 -9.40
C VAL A 37 -38.81 11.47 -9.68
N ILE A 38 -37.78 10.80 -10.17
CA ILE A 38 -36.46 11.40 -10.40
C ILE A 38 -36.35 11.92 -11.82
N THR A 39 -36.02 13.21 -11.97
CA THR A 39 -35.74 13.85 -13.26
C THR A 39 -34.25 13.90 -13.57
N TYR A 40 -33.88 14.13 -14.84
CA TYR A 40 -32.48 14.36 -15.21
C TYR A 40 -31.83 15.50 -14.41
N GLY A 41 -32.58 16.58 -14.18
CA GLY A 41 -32.10 17.71 -13.39
C GLY A 41 -31.71 17.38 -11.96
N SER A 42 -32.34 16.38 -11.33
CA SER A 42 -31.97 15.89 -10.02
C SER A 42 -30.95 14.75 -10.06
N ALA A 43 -31.01 13.88 -11.09
CA ALA A 43 -30.12 12.73 -11.21
C ALA A 43 -28.67 13.15 -11.56
N ILE A 44 -28.48 14.10 -12.47
CA ILE A 44 -27.15 14.54 -12.90
C ILE A 44 -26.26 14.97 -11.73
N PRO A 45 -26.68 15.89 -10.84
CA PRO A 45 -25.87 16.25 -9.67
C PRO A 45 -25.58 15.07 -8.73
N ILE A 46 -26.54 14.17 -8.56
CA ILE A 46 -26.35 12.98 -7.71
C ILE A 46 -25.27 12.08 -8.32
N ILE A 47 -25.32 11.82 -9.63
CA ILE A 47 -24.30 11.04 -10.36
C ILE A 47 -22.93 11.67 -10.22
N MET A 48 -22.83 12.99 -10.34
CA MET A 48 -21.57 13.72 -10.14
C MET A 48 -21.04 13.53 -8.72
N GLY A 49 -21.91 13.61 -7.73
CA GLY A 49 -21.56 13.33 -6.34
C GLY A 49 -21.09 11.91 -6.11
N GLN A 50 -21.70 10.90 -6.75
CA GLN A 50 -21.27 9.51 -6.66
C GLN A 50 -19.82 9.32 -7.11
N ASN A 51 -19.38 10.03 -8.13
CA ASN A 51 -17.97 9.99 -8.58
C ASN A 51 -17.02 10.57 -7.51
N ILE A 52 -17.37 11.66 -6.84
CA ILE A 52 -16.58 12.18 -5.71
C ILE A 52 -16.58 11.17 -4.54
N GLY A 53 -17.72 10.58 -4.23
CA GLY A 53 -17.84 9.58 -3.15
C GLY A 53 -16.96 8.34 -3.35
N THR A 54 -16.69 7.96 -4.59
CA THR A 54 -15.78 6.86 -4.92
C THR A 54 -14.36 7.08 -4.41
N CYS A 55 -13.92 8.34 -4.28
CA CYS A 55 -12.57 8.66 -3.80
C CYS A 55 -12.37 8.33 -2.31
N VAL A 56 -13.45 8.20 -1.53
CA VAL A 56 -13.38 7.89 -0.09
C VAL A 56 -12.68 6.56 0.14
N THR A 57 -12.92 5.55 -0.69
CA THR A 57 -12.26 4.24 -0.59
C THR A 57 -10.74 4.37 -0.76
N ALA A 58 -10.29 5.09 -1.79
CA ALA A 58 -8.86 5.32 -2.02
C ALA A 58 -8.22 6.13 -0.88
N LEU A 59 -8.93 7.14 -0.34
CA LEU A 59 -8.45 7.93 0.79
C LEU A 59 -8.31 7.08 2.06
N ILE A 60 -9.29 6.24 2.38
CA ILE A 60 -9.22 5.33 3.54
C ILE A 60 -8.06 4.35 3.38
N SER A 61 -7.93 3.72 2.21
CA SER A 61 -6.84 2.76 1.92
C SER A 61 -5.45 3.42 1.94
N SER A 62 -5.37 4.74 1.78
CA SER A 62 -4.11 5.48 1.83
C SER A 62 -3.66 5.87 3.25
N VAL A 63 -4.52 5.64 4.27
CA VAL A 63 -4.17 5.90 5.67
C VAL A 63 -3.12 4.90 6.12
N GLY A 64 -1.98 5.39 6.58
CA GLY A 64 -0.82 4.57 6.93
C GLY A 64 0.06 4.14 5.76
N ALA A 65 -0.38 4.36 4.51
CA ALA A 65 0.42 4.05 3.34
C ALA A 65 1.52 5.11 3.08
N ASN A 66 2.50 4.75 2.24
CA ASN A 66 3.58 5.64 1.83
C ASN A 66 3.06 6.91 1.13
N LYS A 67 3.91 7.93 0.99
CA LYS A 67 3.54 9.24 0.43
C LYS A 67 3.01 9.15 -1.00
N ASN A 68 3.58 8.27 -1.82
CA ASN A 68 3.18 8.14 -3.21
C ASN A 68 1.78 7.53 -3.33
N ALA A 69 1.42 6.55 -2.49
CA ALA A 69 0.07 6.02 -2.41
C ALA A 69 -0.93 7.09 -1.93
N ARG A 70 -0.57 7.89 -0.94
CA ARG A 70 -1.39 9.03 -0.47
C ARG A 70 -1.55 10.10 -1.56
N ARG A 71 -0.49 10.42 -2.31
CA ARG A 71 -0.55 11.34 -3.47
C ARG A 71 -1.45 10.80 -4.57
N ALA A 72 -1.39 9.49 -4.87
CA ALA A 72 -2.27 8.87 -5.86
C ALA A 72 -3.75 8.99 -5.45
N ALA A 73 -4.09 8.79 -4.17
CA ALA A 73 -5.44 9.00 -3.65
C ALA A 73 -5.87 10.48 -3.77
N MET A 74 -4.96 11.44 -3.54
CA MET A 74 -5.24 12.87 -3.74
C MET A 74 -5.42 13.24 -5.21
N VAL A 75 -4.64 12.68 -6.14
CA VAL A 75 -4.85 12.86 -7.58
C VAL A 75 -6.24 12.38 -7.98
N HIS A 76 -6.67 11.22 -7.50
CA HIS A 76 -8.02 10.69 -7.75
C HIS A 76 -9.11 11.63 -7.22
N LEU A 77 -8.93 12.18 -6.01
CA LEU A 77 -9.86 13.16 -5.43
C LEU A 77 -9.92 14.45 -6.26
N TYR A 78 -8.78 15.03 -6.61
CA TYR A 78 -8.71 16.26 -7.40
C TYR A 78 -9.29 16.09 -8.79
N PHE A 79 -9.00 14.97 -9.45
CA PHE A 79 -9.59 14.63 -10.75
C PHE A 79 -11.12 14.68 -10.68
N ASN A 80 -11.73 14.03 -9.67
CA ASN A 80 -13.17 14.00 -9.54
C ASN A 80 -13.77 15.36 -9.12
N ILE A 81 -13.15 16.09 -8.18
CA ILE A 81 -13.65 17.41 -7.77
C ILE A 81 -13.59 18.40 -8.93
N ILE A 82 -12.45 18.47 -9.62
CA ILE A 82 -12.28 19.40 -10.76
C ILE A 82 -13.19 18.99 -11.91
N GLY A 83 -13.24 17.70 -12.26
CA GLY A 83 -14.09 17.17 -13.31
C GLY A 83 -15.57 17.43 -13.07
N VAL A 84 -16.07 17.18 -11.85
CA VAL A 84 -17.46 17.46 -11.46
C VAL A 84 -17.75 18.95 -11.51
N THR A 85 -16.85 19.79 -10.97
CA THR A 85 -17.04 21.25 -10.97
C THR A 85 -17.12 21.81 -12.39
N LEU A 86 -16.19 21.40 -13.26
CA LEU A 86 -16.18 21.85 -14.67
C LEU A 86 -17.42 21.35 -15.42
N PHE A 87 -17.78 20.07 -15.27
CA PHE A 87 -18.93 19.50 -15.95
C PHE A 87 -20.23 20.19 -15.55
N LEU A 88 -20.46 20.39 -14.24
CA LEU A 88 -21.65 21.07 -13.75
C LEU A 88 -21.69 22.54 -14.19
N ALA A 89 -20.55 23.25 -14.16
CA ALA A 89 -20.47 24.63 -14.62
C ALA A 89 -20.83 24.74 -16.10
N ILE A 90 -20.28 23.86 -16.93
CA ILE A 90 -20.59 23.81 -18.37
C ILE A 90 -22.05 23.40 -18.61
N PHE A 91 -22.53 22.35 -17.92
CA PHE A 91 -23.89 21.85 -18.08
C PHE A 91 -24.96 22.91 -17.71
N TYR A 92 -24.82 23.49 -16.51
CA TYR A 92 -25.78 24.49 -16.07
C TYR A 92 -25.63 25.81 -16.83
N GLY A 93 -24.42 26.21 -17.24
CA GLY A 93 -24.19 27.34 -18.11
C GLY A 93 -24.84 27.16 -19.49
N ALA A 94 -24.69 25.98 -20.07
CA ALA A 94 -25.34 25.65 -21.33
C ALA A 94 -26.87 25.57 -21.19
N ASN A 95 -27.36 24.96 -20.09
CA ASN A 95 -28.79 24.89 -19.82
C ASN A 95 -29.45 26.27 -19.64
N LEU A 96 -28.75 27.23 -19.05
CA LEU A 96 -29.22 28.60 -18.91
C LEU A 96 -29.43 29.31 -20.27
N LEU A 97 -28.60 28.93 -21.27
CA LEU A 97 -28.66 29.54 -22.61
C LEU A 97 -29.58 28.78 -23.58
N LEU A 98 -29.68 27.45 -23.43
CA LEU A 98 -30.33 26.57 -24.44
C LEU A 98 -31.65 25.97 -23.91
N ASP A 99 -31.96 26.15 -22.62
CA ASP A 99 -33.16 25.63 -21.94
C ASP A 99 -33.47 24.18 -22.32
N PHE A 100 -32.60 23.26 -21.85
CA PHE A 100 -32.70 21.84 -22.17
C PHE A 100 -34.00 21.21 -21.64
N ALA A 101 -34.92 20.89 -22.54
CA ALA A 101 -36.23 20.33 -22.20
C ALA A 101 -36.11 19.01 -21.38
N PHE A 102 -35.11 18.18 -21.69
CA PHE A 102 -34.93 16.88 -21.03
C PHE A 102 -34.60 16.97 -19.54
N VAL A 103 -34.13 18.13 -19.05
CA VAL A 103 -33.80 18.32 -17.62
C VAL A 103 -34.99 18.06 -16.72
N ASN A 104 -36.20 18.36 -17.19
CA ASN A 104 -37.46 18.15 -16.48
C ASN A 104 -38.10 16.77 -16.76
N GLU A 105 -37.55 15.98 -17.66
CA GLU A 105 -38.05 14.63 -17.95
C GLU A 105 -37.56 13.63 -16.90
N THR A 106 -38.35 12.56 -16.73
CA THR A 106 -38.00 11.47 -15.82
C THR A 106 -36.80 10.71 -16.36
N VAL A 107 -35.78 10.51 -15.51
CA VAL A 107 -34.59 9.76 -15.90
C VAL A 107 -34.88 8.25 -15.89
N THR A 108 -34.35 7.54 -16.87
CA THR A 108 -34.39 6.08 -16.94
C THR A 108 -33.08 5.47 -16.41
N ALA A 109 -33.09 4.18 -16.05
CA ALA A 109 -31.88 3.46 -15.67
C ALA A 109 -30.80 3.53 -16.76
N TRP A 110 -31.20 3.44 -18.05
CA TRP A 110 -30.30 3.66 -19.18
C TRP A 110 -29.76 5.08 -19.23
N GLY A 111 -30.60 6.08 -19.03
CA GLY A 111 -30.19 7.49 -19.00
C GLY A 111 -29.14 7.78 -17.93
N ILE A 112 -29.28 7.18 -16.74
CA ILE A 112 -28.28 7.26 -15.65
C ILE A 112 -26.93 6.68 -16.12
N ALA A 113 -26.93 5.50 -16.73
CA ALA A 113 -25.70 4.87 -17.23
C ALA A 113 -25.03 5.72 -18.33
N VAL A 114 -25.83 6.28 -19.24
CA VAL A 114 -25.32 7.16 -20.31
C VAL A 114 -24.70 8.43 -19.74
N VAL A 115 -25.38 9.12 -18.82
CA VAL A 115 -24.84 10.34 -18.17
C VAL A 115 -23.55 10.03 -17.44
N HIS A 116 -23.51 8.93 -16.68
CA HIS A 116 -22.31 8.50 -15.96
C HIS A 116 -21.14 8.22 -16.90
N SER A 117 -21.39 7.53 -18.03
CA SER A 117 -20.37 7.21 -19.02
C SER A 117 -19.87 8.48 -19.75
N ILE A 118 -20.77 9.35 -20.20
CA ILE A 118 -20.42 10.62 -20.85
C ILE A 118 -19.55 11.46 -19.93
N PHE A 119 -19.94 11.60 -18.66
CA PHE A 119 -19.14 12.34 -17.69
C PHE A 119 -17.73 11.78 -17.59
N ASN A 120 -17.57 10.48 -17.33
CA ASN A 120 -16.25 9.90 -17.11
C ASN A 120 -15.35 10.00 -18.35
N LEU A 121 -15.90 9.74 -19.55
CA LEU A 121 -15.15 9.88 -20.81
C LEU A 121 -14.73 11.33 -21.05
N THR A 122 -15.65 12.28 -20.86
CA THR A 122 -15.38 13.71 -21.06
C THR A 122 -14.38 14.23 -20.04
N ALA A 123 -14.56 13.92 -18.74
CA ALA A 123 -13.66 14.33 -17.70
C ALA A 123 -12.24 13.78 -17.95
N THR A 124 -12.12 12.51 -18.34
CA THR A 124 -10.84 11.90 -18.70
C THR A 124 -10.19 12.61 -19.90
N ALA A 125 -10.93 12.81 -21.00
CA ALA A 125 -10.41 13.45 -22.18
C ALA A 125 -9.93 14.89 -21.92
N VAL A 126 -10.66 15.63 -21.09
CA VAL A 126 -10.34 17.03 -20.74
C VAL A 126 -9.17 17.11 -19.76
N LEU A 127 -9.12 16.23 -18.73
CA LEU A 127 -8.13 16.35 -17.66
C LEU A 127 -6.83 15.58 -17.94
N LEU A 128 -6.82 14.59 -18.85
CA LEU A 128 -5.62 13.83 -19.18
C LEU A 128 -4.43 14.72 -19.62
N PRO A 129 -4.61 15.77 -20.45
CA PRO A 129 -3.50 16.66 -20.78
C PRO A 129 -2.94 17.43 -19.58
N PHE A 130 -3.70 17.54 -18.50
CA PHE A 130 -3.34 18.24 -17.26
C PHE A 130 -2.89 17.29 -16.13
N ALA A 131 -2.57 16.02 -16.43
CA ALA A 131 -2.15 15.03 -15.45
C ALA A 131 -0.98 15.52 -14.58
N ASN A 132 0.05 16.14 -15.20
CA ASN A 132 1.18 16.76 -14.47
C ASN A 132 0.75 17.90 -13.53
N GLY A 133 -0.35 18.57 -13.82
CA GLY A 133 -0.93 19.60 -12.94
C GLY A 133 -1.59 18.99 -11.71
N LEU A 134 -2.31 17.89 -11.89
CA LEU A 134 -2.92 17.12 -10.79
C LEU A 134 -1.85 16.53 -9.88
N GLU A 135 -0.78 16.00 -10.45
CA GLU A 135 0.39 15.51 -9.70
C GLU A 135 1.03 16.61 -8.85
N LYS A 136 1.31 17.78 -9.45
CA LYS A 136 1.85 18.93 -8.72
C LYS A 136 0.93 19.37 -7.57
N LEU A 137 -0.38 19.34 -7.76
CA LEU A 137 -1.35 19.66 -6.73
C LEU A 137 -1.31 18.64 -5.57
N ALA A 138 -1.16 17.36 -5.89
CA ALA A 138 -1.01 16.31 -4.90
C ALA A 138 0.31 16.44 -4.11
N ILE A 139 1.41 16.78 -4.78
CA ILE A 139 2.71 17.05 -4.14
C ILE A 139 2.63 18.28 -3.23
N LEU A 140 1.90 19.33 -3.63
CA LEU A 140 1.69 20.52 -2.81
C LEU A 140 0.91 20.21 -1.53
N THR A 141 -0.04 19.29 -1.62
CA THR A 141 -0.88 18.88 -0.48
C THR A 141 -0.16 17.91 0.44
N ILE A 142 0.66 17.01 -0.13
CA ILE A 142 1.48 16.05 0.60
C ILE A 142 2.93 16.32 0.20
N PRO A 143 3.58 17.30 0.83
CA PRO A 143 4.94 17.67 0.50
C PRO A 143 5.93 16.58 0.89
N ASP A 144 7.08 16.57 0.23
CA ASP A 144 8.22 15.80 0.69
C ASP A 144 8.68 16.33 2.04
N ASP A 145 9.19 15.45 2.92
CA ASP A 145 9.78 15.90 4.17
C ASP A 145 10.93 16.84 3.86
N ALA A 146 11.00 17.97 4.57
CA ALA A 146 11.96 19.04 4.36
C ALA A 146 13.43 18.66 4.63
N LYS A 147 13.69 17.45 5.08
CA LYS A 147 14.99 16.78 5.09
C LYS A 147 14.96 15.64 4.07
N LYS A 148 15.36 15.93 2.82
CA LYS A 148 16.08 14.93 2.04
C LYS A 148 17.32 14.62 2.89
N GLU A 149 17.28 13.55 3.67
CA GLU A 149 18.51 12.81 3.94
C GLU A 149 18.97 12.41 2.54
N SER A 150 19.89 13.21 1.98
CA SER A 150 20.53 12.84 0.73
C SER A 150 21.26 11.55 1.09
N PHE A 151 20.77 10.42 0.62
CA PHE A 151 21.58 9.22 0.62
C PHE A 151 22.81 9.57 -0.21
N ALA A 152 23.90 9.87 0.46
CA ALA A 152 25.16 10.34 -0.17
C ALA A 152 25.65 9.34 -1.22
N LEU A 153 25.10 8.11 -1.20
CA LEU A 153 25.39 7.04 -2.14
C LEU A 153 24.64 7.17 -3.48
N LEU A 154 23.49 7.90 -3.56
CA LEU A 154 22.62 8.00 -4.75
C LEU A 154 22.71 9.38 -5.41
N ASP A 155 23.93 9.75 -5.87
CA ASP A 155 24.15 11.01 -6.58
C ASP A 155 23.58 10.93 -8.01
N GLU A 156 22.62 11.79 -8.33
CA GLU A 156 22.00 11.85 -9.67
C GLU A 156 23.01 12.14 -10.79
N ARG A 157 24.17 12.73 -10.48
CA ARG A 157 25.24 12.95 -11.47
C ARG A 157 25.81 11.63 -12.01
N LEU A 158 25.74 10.55 -11.21
CA LEU A 158 26.21 9.23 -11.61
C LEU A 158 25.28 8.56 -12.66
N LEU A 159 24.06 9.06 -12.85
CA LEU A 159 23.15 8.58 -13.89
C LEU A 159 23.71 8.73 -15.31
N ASN A 160 24.72 9.59 -15.48
CA ASN A 160 25.45 9.72 -16.75
C ASN A 160 26.53 8.63 -16.94
N THR A 161 26.79 7.81 -15.92
CA THR A 161 27.74 6.69 -15.95
C THR A 161 27.02 5.44 -15.40
N PRO A 162 26.19 4.77 -16.21
CA PRO A 162 25.24 3.75 -15.74
C PRO A 162 25.88 2.63 -14.93
N ALA A 163 27.01 2.10 -15.35
CA ALA A 163 27.71 1.03 -14.63
C ALA A 163 28.08 1.43 -13.17
N VAL A 164 28.53 2.69 -12.97
CA VAL A 164 28.85 3.20 -11.63
C VAL A 164 27.58 3.43 -10.84
N ALA A 165 26.50 3.91 -11.49
CA ALA A 165 25.21 4.13 -10.85
C ALA A 165 24.59 2.81 -10.36
N VAL A 166 24.68 1.75 -11.16
CA VAL A 166 24.22 0.39 -10.77
C VAL A 166 24.98 -0.12 -9.55
N GLU A 167 26.30 0.03 -9.53
CA GLU A 167 27.13 -0.43 -8.41
C GLU A 167 26.79 0.33 -7.12
N ARG A 168 26.56 1.64 -7.21
CA ARG A 168 26.13 2.45 -6.07
C ARG A 168 24.72 2.07 -5.57
N ALA A 169 23.80 1.81 -6.49
CA ALA A 169 22.47 1.33 -6.14
C ALA A 169 22.53 -0.05 -5.45
N ARG A 170 23.37 -0.96 -5.94
CA ARG A 170 23.61 -2.27 -5.32
C ARG A 170 24.15 -2.15 -3.89
N ALA A 171 25.14 -1.26 -3.67
CA ALA A 171 25.70 -1.00 -2.35
C ALA A 171 24.62 -0.46 -1.38
N ALA A 172 23.83 0.52 -1.82
CA ALA A 172 22.74 1.07 -1.01
C ALA A 172 21.63 0.02 -0.73
N THR A 173 21.33 -0.86 -1.68
CA THR A 173 20.41 -1.99 -1.45
C THR A 173 20.98 -2.98 -0.42
N ALA A 174 22.28 -3.19 -0.40
CA ALA A 174 22.91 -4.04 0.62
C ALA A 174 22.83 -3.41 2.03
N ASP A 175 22.97 -2.09 2.15
CA ASP A 175 22.76 -1.38 3.42
C ASP A 175 21.30 -1.48 3.88
N MET A 176 20.33 -1.35 2.96
CA MET A 176 18.91 -1.56 3.21
C MET A 176 18.62 -2.98 3.71
N ALA A 177 19.20 -4.00 3.05
CA ALA A 177 19.07 -5.40 3.44
C ALA A 177 19.54 -5.66 4.88
N GLU A 178 20.68 -5.05 5.25
CA GLU A 178 21.22 -5.19 6.61
C GLU A 178 20.32 -4.53 7.66
N LEU A 179 19.72 -3.35 7.35
CA LEU A 179 18.76 -2.70 8.23
C LEU A 179 17.52 -3.57 8.43
N ALA A 180 16.95 -4.13 7.35
CA ALA A 180 15.81 -5.04 7.43
C ALA A 180 16.13 -6.27 8.30
N ARG A 181 17.30 -6.91 8.07
CA ARG A 181 17.76 -8.05 8.88
C ARG A 181 17.88 -7.71 10.36
N VAL A 182 18.51 -6.58 10.70
CA VAL A 182 18.67 -6.14 12.08
C VAL A 182 17.31 -5.86 12.73
N GLY A 183 16.39 -5.21 12.02
CA GLY A 183 15.02 -4.96 12.49
C GLY A 183 14.28 -6.24 12.87
N VAL A 184 14.36 -7.27 12.02
CA VAL A 184 13.74 -8.58 12.30
C VAL A 184 14.33 -9.22 13.55
N VAL A 185 15.66 -9.28 13.66
CA VAL A 185 16.34 -9.89 14.83
C VAL A 185 15.99 -9.16 16.12
N GLN A 186 15.91 -7.83 16.09
CA GLN A 186 15.52 -7.03 17.24
C GLN A 186 14.04 -7.26 17.60
N ALA A 187 13.13 -7.33 16.62
CA ALA A 187 11.73 -7.63 16.85
C ALA A 187 11.52 -9.04 17.47
N MET A 188 12.26 -10.05 16.98
CA MET A 188 12.28 -11.39 17.57
C MET A 188 12.71 -11.37 19.05
N SER A 189 13.76 -10.61 19.39
CA SER A 189 14.22 -10.53 20.78
C SER A 189 13.19 -9.93 21.74
N LEU A 190 12.29 -9.07 21.24
CA LEU A 190 11.22 -8.44 22.02
C LEU A 190 10.08 -9.40 22.36
N THR A 191 9.93 -10.51 21.66
CA THR A 191 8.95 -11.56 22.01
C THR A 191 9.33 -12.29 23.28
N HIS A 192 10.62 -12.33 23.61
CA HIS A 192 11.16 -12.97 24.83
C HIS A 192 11.32 -11.98 25.99
N LYS A 193 11.78 -10.77 25.69
CA LYS A 193 12.00 -9.74 26.68
C LYS A 193 11.68 -8.37 26.12
N TRP A 194 10.63 -7.75 26.65
CA TRP A 194 10.19 -6.43 26.25
C TRP A 194 11.17 -5.33 26.64
N ASP A 195 11.41 -4.40 25.73
CA ASP A 195 12.19 -3.17 25.92
C ASP A 195 11.61 -2.06 25.02
N ASP A 196 11.05 -1.02 25.66
CA ASP A 196 10.40 0.10 24.97
C ASP A 196 11.36 0.85 24.02
N SER A 197 12.62 0.98 24.40
CA SER A 197 13.62 1.67 23.59
C SER A 197 13.97 0.88 22.34
N LEU A 198 14.06 -0.45 22.46
CA LEU A 198 14.30 -1.33 21.32
C LEU A 198 13.08 -1.41 20.40
N ALA A 199 11.86 -1.41 20.95
CA ALA A 199 10.63 -1.35 20.19
C ALA A 199 10.54 -0.08 19.34
N GLN A 200 10.88 1.08 19.92
CA GLN A 200 10.95 2.34 19.19
C GLN A 200 12.02 2.30 18.08
N LYS A 201 13.17 1.68 18.36
CA LYS A 201 14.25 1.55 17.38
C LYS A 201 13.84 0.70 16.18
N VAL A 202 13.13 -0.42 16.38
CA VAL A 202 12.60 -1.25 15.27
C VAL A 202 11.70 -0.41 14.35
N ARG A 203 10.79 0.40 14.92
CA ARG A 203 9.93 1.29 14.13
C ARG A 203 10.71 2.40 13.38
N GLU A 204 11.83 2.84 13.93
CA GLU A 204 12.68 3.84 13.28
C GLU A 204 13.51 3.22 12.15
N GLU A 205 13.94 1.98 12.32
CA GLU A 205 14.68 1.23 11.29
C GLU A 205 13.78 0.88 10.10
N GLU A 206 12.55 0.44 10.33
CA GLU A 206 11.56 0.24 9.27
C GLU A 206 11.34 1.52 8.46
N LYS A 207 11.10 2.67 9.10
CA LYS A 207 10.99 3.96 8.41
C LYS A 207 12.22 4.36 7.59
N LYS A 208 13.40 3.88 7.98
CA LYS A 208 14.61 4.08 7.16
C LYS A 208 14.61 3.17 5.95
N VAL A 209 14.18 1.91 6.11
CA VAL A 209 14.05 0.96 5.00
C VAL A 209 13.05 1.47 3.96
N ASP A 210 11.89 2.00 4.38
CA ASP A 210 10.92 2.67 3.50
C ASP A 210 11.57 3.80 2.67
N LYS A 211 12.37 4.63 3.34
CA LYS A 211 13.07 5.71 2.66
C LYS A 211 14.11 5.20 1.65
N TYR A 212 14.77 4.08 1.96
CA TYR A 212 15.68 3.43 1.02
C TYR A 212 14.93 2.92 -0.20
N GLU A 213 13.78 2.27 -0.01
CA GLU A 213 12.93 1.75 -1.09
C GLU A 213 12.51 2.89 -2.03
N ASP A 214 11.91 3.97 -1.48
CA ASP A 214 11.48 5.14 -2.24
C ASP A 214 12.65 5.80 -3.02
N ALA A 215 13.79 5.99 -2.37
CA ALA A 215 14.95 6.65 -2.98
C ALA A 215 15.60 5.78 -4.06
N LEU A 216 15.82 4.49 -3.78
CA LEU A 216 16.37 3.53 -4.72
C LEU A 216 15.43 3.30 -5.89
N GLY A 217 14.12 3.11 -5.65
CA GLY A 217 13.12 2.93 -6.69
C GLY A 217 13.11 4.12 -7.66
N THR A 218 13.07 5.34 -7.14
CA THR A 218 13.14 6.56 -7.96
C THR A 218 14.46 6.66 -8.75
N TYR A 219 15.59 6.34 -8.10
CA TYR A 219 16.92 6.38 -8.75
C TYR A 219 17.04 5.35 -9.86
N LEU A 220 16.63 4.10 -9.61
CA LEU A 220 16.68 2.99 -10.57
C LEU A 220 15.74 3.22 -11.76
N VAL A 221 14.55 3.80 -11.54
CA VAL A 221 13.65 4.18 -12.64
C VAL A 221 14.26 5.29 -13.50
N LYS A 222 14.91 6.30 -12.91
CA LYS A 222 15.64 7.30 -13.68
C LYS A 222 16.81 6.68 -14.45
N LEU A 223 17.50 5.73 -13.85
CA LEU A 223 18.61 5.02 -14.46
C LEU A 223 18.15 4.15 -15.64
N SER A 224 17.01 3.45 -15.52
CA SER A 224 16.46 2.61 -16.59
C SER A 224 16.11 3.37 -17.88
N SER A 225 15.91 4.69 -17.77
CA SER A 225 15.67 5.56 -18.94
C SER A 225 16.96 5.99 -19.67
N ARG A 226 18.14 5.59 -19.20
CA ARG A 226 19.43 5.90 -19.82
C ARG A 226 19.87 4.76 -20.75
N GLU A 227 20.70 5.10 -21.74
CA GLU A 227 21.39 4.10 -22.54
C GLU A 227 22.41 3.37 -21.67
N MET A 228 22.28 2.05 -21.58
CA MET A 228 23.14 1.21 -20.76
C MET A 228 23.38 -0.16 -21.41
N SER A 229 24.38 -0.90 -20.90
CA SER A 229 24.63 -2.27 -21.35
C SER A 229 23.46 -3.20 -20.97
N HIS A 230 23.30 -4.30 -21.69
CA HIS A 230 22.31 -5.33 -21.37
C HIS A 230 22.50 -5.89 -19.95
N ALA A 231 23.74 -6.05 -19.50
CA ALA A 231 24.05 -6.52 -18.16
C ALA A 231 23.63 -5.50 -17.08
N ASP A 232 23.86 -4.20 -17.31
CA ASP A 232 23.42 -3.15 -16.39
C ASP A 232 21.90 -3.07 -16.32
N SER A 233 21.21 -3.16 -17.48
CA SER A 233 19.74 -3.18 -17.54
C SER A 233 19.15 -4.36 -16.78
N GLN A 234 19.73 -5.54 -16.89
CA GLN A 234 19.33 -6.71 -16.12
C GLN A 234 19.55 -6.50 -14.62
N SER A 235 20.69 -5.90 -14.24
CA SER A 235 20.99 -5.58 -12.85
C SER A 235 19.99 -4.56 -12.26
N VAL A 236 19.64 -3.52 -13.01
CA VAL A 236 18.60 -2.55 -12.61
C VAL A 236 17.26 -3.23 -12.37
N ASN A 237 16.84 -4.11 -13.28
CA ASN A 237 15.59 -4.84 -13.12
C ASN A 237 15.60 -5.76 -11.89
N THR A 238 16.70 -6.47 -11.65
CA THR A 238 16.87 -7.30 -10.46
C THR A 238 16.80 -6.45 -9.18
N LEU A 239 17.50 -5.31 -9.14
CA LEU A 239 17.49 -4.43 -7.98
C LEU A 239 16.11 -3.86 -7.69
N LEU A 240 15.32 -3.50 -8.72
CA LEU A 240 13.94 -3.01 -8.56
C LEU A 240 13.03 -4.04 -7.85
N HIS A 241 13.20 -5.33 -8.10
CA HIS A 241 12.48 -6.36 -7.37
C HIS A 241 13.04 -6.55 -5.95
N THR A 242 14.37 -6.60 -5.83
CA THR A 242 15.06 -6.88 -4.57
C THR A 242 14.78 -5.80 -3.49
N ILE A 243 14.66 -4.51 -3.87
CA ILE A 243 14.33 -3.46 -2.88
C ILE A 243 12.95 -3.69 -2.27
N SER A 244 11.96 -4.08 -3.07
CA SER A 244 10.61 -4.39 -2.55
C SER A 244 10.60 -5.66 -1.69
N ASP A 245 11.46 -6.65 -1.98
CA ASP A 245 11.57 -7.84 -1.12
C ASP A 245 12.17 -7.48 0.25
N PHE A 246 13.21 -6.65 0.31
CA PHE A 246 13.78 -6.21 1.59
C PHE A 246 12.87 -5.27 2.38
N GLU A 247 12.08 -4.44 1.72
CA GLU A 247 11.03 -3.63 2.36
C GLU A 247 9.99 -4.55 3.02
N ARG A 248 9.49 -5.57 2.32
CA ARG A 248 8.55 -6.54 2.88
C ARG A 248 9.10 -7.30 4.08
N ILE A 249 10.39 -7.66 4.07
CA ILE A 249 11.05 -8.26 5.24
C ILE A 249 11.02 -7.28 6.42
N SER A 250 11.28 -6.00 6.18
CA SER A 250 11.22 -4.95 7.20
C SER A 250 9.81 -4.75 7.75
N ASP A 251 8.78 -4.76 6.90
CA ASP A 251 7.37 -4.70 7.29
C ASP A 251 6.99 -5.85 8.23
N HIS A 252 7.47 -7.06 7.93
CA HIS A 252 7.26 -8.20 8.81
C HIS A 252 7.93 -8.02 10.18
N SER A 253 9.03 -7.26 10.29
CA SER A 253 9.62 -6.94 11.59
C SER A 253 8.67 -6.15 12.50
N VAL A 254 7.91 -5.20 11.93
CA VAL A 254 6.88 -4.42 12.66
C VAL A 254 5.68 -5.30 13.03
N ASN A 255 5.32 -6.26 12.19
CA ASN A 255 4.26 -7.21 12.53
C ASN A 255 4.69 -8.13 13.69
N VAL A 256 5.93 -8.64 13.70
CA VAL A 256 6.50 -9.39 14.82
C VAL A 256 6.56 -8.52 16.08
N LEU A 257 6.95 -7.24 15.96
CA LEU A 257 6.92 -6.28 17.05
C LEU A 257 5.51 -6.11 17.62
N SER A 258 4.47 -6.04 16.78
CA SER A 258 3.07 -5.94 17.23
C SER A 258 2.64 -7.15 18.03
N SER A 259 3.07 -8.36 17.63
CA SER A 259 2.85 -9.58 18.39
C SER A 259 3.61 -9.54 19.73
N ALA A 260 4.84 -9.02 19.76
CA ALA A 260 5.62 -8.84 20.99
C ALA A 260 4.96 -7.82 21.96
N GLU A 261 4.39 -6.72 21.44
CA GLU A 261 3.59 -5.76 22.22
C GLU A 261 2.38 -6.44 22.87
N GLU A 262 1.68 -7.28 22.11
CA GLU A 262 0.51 -8.02 22.60
C GLU A 262 0.91 -9.02 23.68
N ILE A 263 2.02 -9.77 23.50
CA ILE A 263 2.60 -10.67 24.50
C ILE A 263 2.87 -9.91 25.79
N HIS A 264 3.54 -8.77 25.69
CA HIS A 264 3.88 -7.93 26.85
C HIS A 264 2.63 -7.37 27.53
N ALA A 265 1.73 -6.75 26.79
CA ALA A 265 0.52 -6.08 27.31
C ALA A 265 -0.44 -7.06 28.02
N LYS A 266 -0.55 -8.27 27.49
CA LYS A 266 -1.42 -9.32 28.04
C LYS A 266 -0.70 -10.25 29.00
N SER A 267 0.61 -10.07 29.25
CA SER A 267 1.45 -10.97 30.06
C SER A 267 1.31 -12.42 29.63
N ILE A 268 1.40 -12.66 28.31
CA ILE A 268 1.29 -14.02 27.75
C ILE A 268 2.56 -14.81 28.09
N GLU A 269 2.41 -15.94 28.71
CA GLU A 269 3.47 -16.90 28.96
C GLU A 269 3.22 -18.19 28.17
N PHE A 270 4.03 -18.43 27.16
CA PHE A 270 4.00 -19.68 26.43
C PHE A 270 4.54 -20.82 27.28
N SER A 271 4.04 -22.05 27.09
CA SER A 271 4.60 -23.24 27.75
C SER A 271 6.08 -23.39 27.39
N LYS A 272 6.84 -24.06 28.28
CA LYS A 272 8.28 -24.31 28.06
C LYS A 272 8.55 -24.96 26.72
N ASP A 273 7.76 -25.96 26.32
CA ASP A 273 7.87 -26.63 25.03
C ASP A 273 7.64 -25.68 23.86
N ALA A 274 6.64 -24.78 23.97
CA ALA A 274 6.36 -23.79 22.92
C ALA A 274 7.48 -22.74 22.81
N GLN A 275 8.10 -22.34 23.93
CA GLN A 275 9.25 -21.44 23.93
C GLN A 275 10.46 -22.08 23.24
N GLU A 276 10.75 -23.35 23.55
CA GLU A 276 11.84 -24.11 22.91
C GLU A 276 11.59 -24.30 21.40
N GLU A 277 10.35 -24.58 21.00
CA GLU A 277 9.94 -24.69 19.60
C GLU A 277 10.09 -23.36 18.85
N LEU A 278 9.67 -22.24 19.45
CA LEU A 278 9.82 -20.90 18.87
C LEU A 278 11.30 -20.53 18.73
N GLN A 279 12.13 -20.80 19.71
CA GLN A 279 13.56 -20.51 19.67
C GLN A 279 14.24 -21.23 18.49
N VAL A 280 13.93 -22.52 18.27
CA VAL A 280 14.47 -23.29 17.13
C VAL A 280 14.03 -22.68 15.79
N LEU A 281 12.78 -22.23 15.69
CA LEU A 281 12.28 -21.57 14.48
C LEU A 281 12.97 -20.21 14.25
N GLU A 282 13.11 -19.41 15.30
CA GLU A 282 13.78 -18.11 15.23
C GLU A 282 15.25 -18.23 14.82
N ASP A 283 15.96 -19.22 15.35
CA ASP A 283 17.34 -19.51 14.96
C ASP A 283 17.43 -19.89 13.47
N ALA A 284 16.47 -20.68 12.96
CA ALA A 284 16.42 -21.06 11.55
C ALA A 284 16.11 -19.84 10.64
N VAL A 285 15.18 -18.97 11.03
CA VAL A 285 14.86 -17.75 10.28
C VAL A 285 16.06 -16.79 10.28
N GLN A 286 16.73 -16.62 11.43
CA GLN A 286 17.94 -15.79 11.51
C GLN A 286 19.07 -16.29 10.61
N ASP A 287 19.32 -17.61 10.58
CA ASP A 287 20.36 -18.22 9.71
C ASP A 287 19.99 -18.01 8.23
N THR A 288 18.73 -18.25 7.86
CA THR A 288 18.21 -18.04 6.51
C THR A 288 18.41 -16.59 6.08
N LEU A 289 17.96 -15.63 6.90
CA LEU A 289 18.04 -14.21 6.61
C LEU A 289 19.50 -13.70 6.55
N SER A 290 20.37 -14.20 7.43
CA SER A 290 21.80 -13.85 7.42
C SER A 290 22.48 -14.35 6.13
N ARG A 291 22.19 -15.56 5.70
CA ARG A 291 22.74 -16.10 4.44
C ARG A 291 22.20 -15.38 3.22
N THR A 292 20.92 -15.00 3.22
CA THR A 292 20.29 -14.24 2.13
C THR A 292 20.96 -12.88 1.97
N THR A 293 21.10 -12.12 3.06
CA THR A 293 21.74 -10.79 3.04
C THR A 293 23.22 -10.87 2.67
N ASP A 294 23.94 -11.89 3.16
CA ASP A 294 25.34 -12.13 2.81
C ASP A 294 25.51 -12.54 1.34
N ALA A 295 24.64 -13.42 0.83
CA ALA A 295 24.66 -13.83 -0.57
C ALA A 295 24.45 -12.63 -1.51
N PHE A 296 23.48 -11.78 -1.20
CA PHE A 296 23.21 -10.57 -1.96
C PHE A 296 24.40 -9.60 -1.92
N ARG A 297 24.92 -9.29 -0.71
CA ARG A 297 26.04 -8.36 -0.53
C ARG A 297 27.31 -8.81 -1.26
N LYS A 298 27.61 -10.11 -1.24
CA LYS A 298 28.81 -10.70 -1.86
C LYS A 298 28.61 -11.06 -3.34
N GLY A 299 27.36 -11.08 -3.83
CA GLY A 299 27.03 -11.61 -5.15
C GLY A 299 27.32 -13.12 -5.27
N ASP A 300 27.23 -13.86 -4.15
CA ASP A 300 27.62 -15.27 -4.06
C ASP A 300 26.44 -16.19 -4.34
N LEU A 301 26.36 -16.67 -5.59
CA LEU A 301 25.30 -17.60 -6.04
C LEU A 301 25.39 -18.98 -5.32
N HIS A 302 26.57 -19.42 -4.88
CA HIS A 302 26.69 -20.66 -4.12
C HIS A 302 26.09 -20.49 -2.71
N LEU A 303 26.27 -19.33 -2.08
CA LEU A 303 25.61 -19.05 -0.81
C LEU A 303 24.10 -18.90 -0.99
N ALA A 304 23.66 -18.25 -2.07
CA ALA A 304 22.24 -18.10 -2.41
C ALA A 304 21.55 -19.49 -2.59
N SER A 305 22.20 -20.43 -3.25
CA SER A 305 21.64 -21.78 -3.46
C SER A 305 21.42 -22.58 -2.16
N LYS A 306 21.98 -22.14 -1.03
CA LYS A 306 21.76 -22.77 0.29
C LYS A 306 20.57 -22.17 1.04
N VAL A 307 19.99 -21.10 0.56
CA VAL A 307 18.85 -20.42 1.21
C VAL A 307 17.56 -21.23 1.02
N GLU A 308 17.28 -21.71 -0.21
CA GLU A 308 16.06 -22.48 -0.51
C GLU A 308 15.91 -23.76 0.37
N PRO A 309 16.95 -24.57 0.62
CA PRO A 309 16.84 -25.68 1.56
C PRO A 309 16.53 -25.26 3.00
N LEU A 310 16.99 -24.06 3.44
CA LEU A 310 16.70 -23.54 4.77
C LEU A 310 15.25 -23.03 4.86
N GLU A 311 14.74 -22.39 3.84
CA GLU A 311 13.33 -22.00 3.74
C GLU A 311 12.42 -23.23 3.87
N ALA A 312 12.76 -24.36 3.21
CA ALA A 312 12.03 -25.61 3.36
C ALA A 312 12.03 -26.13 4.82
N VAL A 313 13.14 -25.93 5.56
CA VAL A 313 13.22 -26.26 7.00
C VAL A 313 12.32 -25.35 7.81
N VAL A 314 12.34 -24.04 7.56
CA VAL A 314 11.45 -23.07 8.25
C VAL A 314 9.98 -23.46 8.05
N ASN A 315 9.56 -23.74 6.82
CA ASN A 315 8.21 -24.16 6.49
C ASN A 315 7.80 -25.45 7.23
N GLU A 316 8.70 -26.40 7.38
CA GLU A 316 8.45 -27.65 8.11
C GLU A 316 8.34 -27.41 9.61
N LEU A 317 9.20 -26.56 10.17
CA LEU A 317 9.13 -26.17 11.58
C LEU A 317 7.81 -25.46 11.90
N VAL A 318 7.37 -24.50 11.06
CA VAL A 318 6.08 -23.82 11.23
C VAL A 318 4.93 -24.82 11.25
N ARG A 319 4.89 -25.78 10.30
CA ARG A 319 3.87 -26.82 10.25
C ARG A 319 3.88 -27.71 11.50
N ALA A 320 5.06 -28.11 11.96
CA ALA A 320 5.22 -28.94 13.14
C ALA A 320 4.75 -28.20 14.42
N ILE A 321 5.10 -26.93 14.56
CA ILE A 321 4.69 -26.11 15.73
C ILE A 321 3.17 -25.91 15.73
N LYS A 322 2.56 -25.60 14.58
CA LYS A 322 1.09 -25.50 14.43
C LYS A 322 0.40 -26.82 14.86
N ALA A 323 0.86 -27.95 14.40
CA ALA A 323 0.29 -29.25 14.77
C ALA A 323 0.40 -29.56 16.27
N ARG A 324 1.56 -29.26 16.88
CA ARG A 324 1.77 -29.45 18.33
C ARG A 324 0.93 -28.47 19.16
N HIS A 325 0.76 -27.22 18.68
CA HIS A 325 -0.11 -26.25 19.33
C HIS A 325 -1.58 -26.73 19.34
N VAL A 326 -2.09 -27.26 18.24
CA VAL A 326 -3.43 -27.88 18.18
C VAL A 326 -3.56 -29.02 19.19
N ALA A 327 -2.55 -29.89 19.31
CA ALA A 327 -2.55 -30.95 20.30
C ALA A 327 -2.58 -30.43 21.73
N ARG A 328 -1.82 -29.36 22.05
CA ARG A 328 -1.85 -28.68 23.36
C ARG A 328 -3.22 -28.07 23.67
N LEU A 329 -3.87 -27.47 22.66
CA LEU A 329 -5.24 -26.95 22.81
C LEU A 329 -6.24 -28.06 23.11
N GLN A 330 -6.18 -29.20 22.42
CA GLN A 330 -7.05 -30.34 22.65
C GLN A 330 -6.83 -30.97 24.04
N ALA A 331 -5.61 -30.95 24.51
CA ALA A 331 -5.27 -31.43 25.88
C ALA A 331 -5.64 -30.42 26.98
N GLY A 332 -6.15 -29.23 26.67
CA GLY A 332 -6.49 -28.18 27.63
C GLY A 332 -5.27 -27.54 28.30
N SER A 333 -4.06 -27.72 27.75
CA SER A 333 -2.79 -27.18 28.31
C SER A 333 -2.40 -25.83 27.71
N CYS A 334 -3.22 -25.24 26.84
CA CYS A 334 -3.00 -23.95 26.23
C CYS A 334 -4.36 -23.22 26.04
N SER A 335 -4.37 -21.88 26.08
CA SER A 335 -5.56 -21.09 25.79
C SER A 335 -5.68 -20.79 24.31
N ILE A 336 -6.91 -20.64 23.81
CA ILE A 336 -7.20 -20.25 22.42
C ILE A 336 -6.63 -18.85 22.13
N GLU A 337 -6.68 -17.94 23.11
CA GLU A 337 -6.19 -16.56 22.96
C GLU A 337 -4.69 -16.52 22.66
N TYR A 338 -3.89 -17.35 23.32
CA TYR A 338 -2.45 -17.46 23.05
C TYR A 338 -2.16 -18.06 21.67
N GLY A 339 -3.10 -18.86 21.17
CA GLY A 339 -3.03 -19.44 19.83
C GLY A 339 -3.05 -18.41 18.71
N PHE A 340 -3.80 -17.32 18.85
CA PHE A 340 -3.84 -16.26 17.84
C PHE A 340 -2.49 -15.55 17.73
N VAL A 341 -1.88 -15.19 18.87
CA VAL A 341 -0.57 -14.52 18.87
C VAL A 341 0.52 -15.44 18.34
N LEU A 342 0.47 -16.74 18.69
CA LEU A 342 1.40 -17.73 18.15
C LEU A 342 1.23 -17.86 16.62
N GLU A 343 0.01 -17.93 16.12
CA GLU A 343 -0.26 -18.05 14.67
C GLU A 343 0.25 -16.83 13.89
N ASP A 344 0.08 -15.61 14.46
CA ASP A 344 0.60 -14.39 13.87
C ASP A 344 2.14 -14.40 13.80
N LEU A 345 2.82 -14.82 14.87
CA LEU A 345 4.28 -14.97 14.87
C LEU A 345 4.72 -15.98 13.81
N LEU A 346 4.13 -17.18 13.79
CA LEU A 346 4.47 -18.24 12.86
C LEU A 346 4.26 -17.79 11.40
N THR A 347 3.17 -17.07 11.13
CA THR A 347 2.86 -16.54 9.79
C THR A 347 3.89 -15.49 9.36
N ASN A 348 4.33 -14.61 10.26
CA ASN A 348 5.34 -13.61 9.94
C ASN A 348 6.71 -14.26 9.74
N TYR A 349 7.10 -15.24 10.56
CA TYR A 349 8.37 -15.97 10.39
C TYR A 349 8.42 -16.80 9.09
N GLU A 350 7.29 -17.35 8.66
CA GLU A 350 7.19 -18.06 7.37
C GLU A 350 7.33 -17.11 6.17
N ARG A 351 6.91 -15.85 6.33
CA ARG A 351 6.91 -14.86 5.25
C ARG A 351 8.21 -14.05 5.14
N ILE A 352 8.99 -13.98 6.20
CA ILE A 352 10.34 -13.41 6.22
C ILE A 352 11.30 -14.28 5.42
#